data_f894a6b3d77e2b57fc04e0ce2458b386
#
_entry.id   f894a6b3d77e2b57fc04e0ce2458b386
#
_cell.length_a   1.000
_cell.length_b   1.000
_cell.length_c   1.000
_cell.angle_alpha   90.00
_cell.angle_beta   90.00
_cell.angle_gamma   90.00
#
_symmetry.space_group_name_H-M   'P 1'
#
loop_
_entity.id
_entity.type
_entity.pdbx_description
1 polymer ?
#
loop_
_entity_poly.entity_id
_entity_poly.type
_entity_poly.pdbx_seq_one_letter_code
_entity_poly.pdbx_strand_id
1 'polypeptide(L)'
;MQLAYIIVTKIAIFFSLNVLIFKPLKAQRSIMSDEELISVDYEIFGRVQGVFFRKYTQAEGKKLGIVGWVQNTGAGTVQGQLQGPCGKVKEMQEWLKSTGSPKSRITKAEFSNEKKIDSLEHSSFNIVK
;
A
#
# COMPACT_ATOMS: atom_id res chain seq x y z
N MET A 1 7.24 -21.19 49.08
CA MET A 1 6.94 -20.82 48.74
C MET A 1 6.79 -19.88 48.09
N GLN A 2 6.53 -19.26 47.82
CA GLN A 2 6.44 -18.39 47.11
C GLN A 2 7.28 -18.23 46.27
N LEU A 3 8.08 -18.72 46.45
CA LEU A 3 9.01 -18.64 45.64
C LEU A 3 8.64 -19.17 44.48
N ALA A 4 8.05 -20.05 44.53
CA ALA A 4 7.83 -20.71 43.41
C ALA A 4 7.15 -19.77 42.63
N TYR A 5 6.43 -19.06 43.09
CA TYR A 5 5.74 -18.24 42.44
C TYR A 5 6.48 -17.35 41.78
N ILE A 6 7.34 -16.93 42.33
CA ILE A 6 8.08 -16.05 41.75
C ILE A 6 8.62 -16.59 40.59
N ILE A 7 8.99 -17.67 40.65
CA ILE A 7 9.56 -18.24 39.61
C ILE A 7 8.70 -18.19 38.53
N VAL A 8 7.63 -18.55 38.75
CA VAL A 8 6.76 -18.51 37.74
C VAL A 8 6.68 -17.27 37.12
N THR A 9 6.57 -16.33 37.81
CA THR A 9 6.46 -15.12 37.24
C THR A 9 7.56 -14.86 36.41
N LYS A 10 8.64 -15.01 36.84
CA LYS A 10 9.69 -14.71 36.11
C LYS A 10 9.75 -15.41 34.96
N ILE A 11 9.36 -16.47 35.00
CA ILE A 11 9.46 -17.19 33.92
C ILE A 11 8.61 -16.62 32.97
N ALA A 12 7.54 -16.37 33.33
CA ALA A 12 6.65 -15.87 32.42
C ALA A 12 7.17 -14.72 31.83
N ILE A 13 7.63 -13.93 32.57
CA ILE A 13 8.14 -12.83 32.11
C ILE A 13 9.13 -12.97 31.21
N PHE A 14 9.96 -13.63 31.51
CA PHE A 14 10.98 -13.68 30.80
C PHE A 14 10.76 -14.33 29.66
N PHE A 15 10.09 -15.18 29.67
CA PHE A 15 10.06 -15.87 28.58
C PHE A 15 9.35 -15.07 27.63
N SER A 16 8.56 -14.34 28.02
CA SER A 16 7.77 -13.68 27.09
C SER A 16 8.66 -12.72 26.46
N LEU A 17 9.48 -12.14 27.14
CA LEU A 17 10.30 -11.27 26.59
C LEU A 17 11.11 -11.82 25.57
N ASN A 18 11.69 -12.81 25.81
CA ASN A 18 12.55 -13.31 24.91
C ASN A 18 11.92 -13.66 23.73
N VAL A 19 10.94 -14.25 23.78
CA VAL A 19 10.36 -14.66 22.68
C VAL A 19 10.00 -13.61 21.80
N LEU A 20 9.50 -12.66 22.25
CA LEU A 20 9.15 -11.63 21.45
C LEU A 20 10.16 -11.03 20.73
N ILE A 21 11.13 -10.86 21.24
CA ILE A 21 12.12 -10.26 20.62
C ILE A 21 12.81 -10.79 19.49
N PHE A 22 13.37 -11.87 19.55
CA PHE A 22 14.15 -12.16 18.47
C PHE A 22 13.56 -12.65 17.25
N LYS A 23 12.58 -13.31 17.29
CA LYS A 23 12.05 -13.77 16.15
C LYS A 23 11.64 -12.71 15.25
N PRO A 24 10.88 -11.85 15.61
CA PRO A 24 10.37 -10.82 14.81
C PRO A 24 11.41 -10.01 14.15
N LEU A 25 12.41 -9.72 14.84
CA LEU A 25 13.40 -8.95 14.29
C LEU A 25 13.99 -9.49 13.06
N LYS A 26 14.25 -10.71 13.03
CA LYS A 26 14.81 -11.24 11.92
C LYS A 26 13.91 -11.14 10.79
N ALA A 27 12.73 -11.45 10.94
CA ALA A 27 11.81 -11.41 9.86
C ALA A 27 11.74 -10.03 9.33
N GLN A 28 11.72 -9.09 10.17
CA GLN A 28 11.61 -7.78 9.72
C GLN A 28 12.72 -7.29 8.90
N ARG A 29 13.83 -7.82 9.05
CA ARG A 29 14.90 -7.35 8.31
C ARG A 29 14.71 -7.59 6.85
N SER A 30 14.06 -8.61 6.41
CA SER A 30 13.94 -8.87 5.02
C SER A 30 12.65 -8.31 4.45
N ILE A 31 11.83 -7.67 5.23
CA ILE A 31 10.61 -7.12 4.76
C ILE A 31 10.53 -5.63 4.87
N MET A 32 10.00 -4.97 3.87
CA MET A 32 9.87 -3.54 3.90
C MET A 32 8.83 -3.18 4.94
N SER A 33 9.09 -2.15 5.70
CA SER A 33 8.16 -1.68 6.70
C SER A 33 6.96 -1.07 6.00
N ASP A 34 5.77 -1.17 6.59
CA ASP A 34 4.58 -0.58 6.02
C ASP A 34 4.66 0.93 5.99
N GLU A 35 5.56 1.51 6.75
CA GLU A 35 5.70 2.94 6.77
C GLU A 35 6.75 3.48 5.81
N GLU A 36 7.54 2.63 5.20
CA GLU A 36 8.53 3.10 4.26
C GLU A 36 7.85 3.58 3.00
N LEU A 37 8.40 4.62 2.40
CA LEU A 37 7.78 5.20 1.22
C LEU A 37 8.18 4.42 -0.02
N ILE A 38 7.21 4.17 -0.88
CA ILE A 38 7.48 3.52 -2.15
C ILE A 38 6.75 4.26 -3.26
N SER A 39 7.20 4.04 -4.47
CA SER A 39 6.59 4.57 -5.68
C SER A 39 6.30 3.39 -6.57
N VAL A 40 5.14 3.37 -7.23
CA VAL A 40 4.83 2.31 -8.17
C VAL A 40 3.99 2.90 -9.30
N ASP A 41 4.25 2.44 -10.52
CA ASP A 41 3.51 2.89 -11.68
C ASP A 41 2.42 1.86 -11.96
N TYR A 42 1.32 2.27 -12.57
CA TYR A 42 0.24 1.36 -12.86
C TYR A 42 -0.44 1.63 -14.19
N GLU A 43 -1.03 0.60 -14.75
CA GLU A 43 -1.90 0.74 -15.90
C GLU A 43 -3.08 -0.22 -15.72
N ILE A 44 -4.30 0.29 -15.87
CA ILE A 44 -5.51 -0.47 -15.63
C ILE A 44 -6.28 -0.61 -16.93
N PHE A 45 -6.65 -1.84 -17.24
CA PHE A 45 -7.30 -2.19 -18.49
C PHE A 45 -8.75 -2.60 -18.25
N GLY A 46 -9.59 -2.42 -19.25
CA GLY A 46 -10.98 -2.81 -19.18
C GLY A 46 -11.87 -1.63 -19.48
N ARG A 47 -13.03 -1.60 -18.89
CA ARG A 47 -13.93 -0.49 -19.09
C ARG A 47 -13.61 0.49 -17.98
N VAL A 48 -12.66 1.36 -18.23
CA VAL A 48 -12.16 2.29 -17.25
C VAL A 48 -12.17 3.74 -17.70
N GLN A 49 -12.63 4.01 -18.93
CA GLN A 49 -12.77 5.40 -19.38
C GLN A 49 -14.28 5.66 -19.55
N GLY A 50 -14.69 6.88 -19.27
CA GLY A 50 -16.10 7.24 -19.38
C GLY A 50 -16.95 6.76 -18.21
N VAL A 51 -16.31 6.26 -17.14
CA VAL A 51 -17.03 5.73 -15.99
C VAL A 51 -16.52 6.37 -14.69
N PHE A 52 -15.98 7.56 -14.78
CA PHE A 52 -15.46 8.34 -13.65
C PHE A 52 -14.32 7.65 -12.91
N PHE A 53 -13.58 6.79 -13.60
CA PHE A 53 -12.51 6.06 -12.95
C PHE A 53 -11.45 7.00 -12.37
N ARG A 54 -11.05 8.04 -13.10
CA ARG A 54 -10.05 8.96 -12.60
C ARG A 54 -10.52 9.68 -11.35
N LYS A 55 -11.79 10.07 -11.31
CA LYS A 55 -12.31 10.78 -10.17
C LYS A 55 -12.31 9.90 -8.92
N TYR A 56 -12.75 8.66 -9.05
CA TYR A 56 -12.79 7.76 -7.92
C TYR A 56 -11.37 7.34 -7.50
N THR A 57 -10.45 7.23 -8.46
CA THR A 57 -9.07 6.91 -8.14
C THR A 57 -8.45 8.05 -7.31
N GLN A 58 -8.70 9.29 -7.73
CA GLN A 58 -8.19 10.43 -6.99
C GLN A 58 -8.77 10.46 -5.57
N ALA A 59 -10.06 10.21 -5.44
CA ALA A 59 -10.69 10.23 -4.13
C ALA A 59 -10.13 9.14 -3.22
N GLU A 60 -9.91 7.95 -3.77
CA GLU A 60 -9.39 6.86 -2.98
C GLU A 60 -7.93 7.16 -2.57
N GLY A 61 -7.15 7.73 -3.48
CA GLY A 61 -5.79 8.09 -3.16
C GLY A 61 -5.73 9.11 -2.02
N LYS A 62 -6.60 10.11 -2.06
CA LYS A 62 -6.61 11.12 -1.02
C LYS A 62 -7.08 10.50 0.30
N LYS A 63 -8.06 9.61 0.25
CA LYS A 63 -8.56 8.98 1.43
C LYS A 63 -7.46 8.17 2.12
N LEU A 64 -6.61 7.52 1.34
CA LEU A 64 -5.53 6.71 1.89
C LEU A 64 -4.30 7.54 2.24
N GLY A 65 -4.33 8.81 1.94
CA GLY A 65 -3.19 9.68 2.25
C GLY A 65 -1.98 9.47 1.35
N ILE A 66 -2.20 9.00 0.13
CA ILE A 66 -1.09 8.83 -0.80
C ILE A 66 -1.16 9.90 -1.87
N VAL A 67 -0.08 10.08 -2.60
CA VAL A 67 0.01 11.08 -3.64
C VAL A 67 0.31 10.42 -4.97
N GLY A 68 0.20 11.15 -6.05
CA GLY A 68 0.46 10.60 -7.37
C GLY A 68 -0.43 11.22 -8.42
N TRP A 69 -0.74 10.43 -9.45
CA TRP A 69 -1.57 10.97 -10.53
C TRP A 69 -2.27 9.86 -11.28
N VAL A 70 -3.28 10.23 -12.06
CA VAL A 70 -4.08 9.31 -12.85
C VAL A 70 -4.43 9.99 -14.17
N GLN A 71 -4.36 9.24 -15.26
CA GLN A 71 -4.58 9.81 -16.58
C GLN A 71 -5.16 8.75 -17.52
N ASN A 72 -6.05 9.18 -18.41
CA ASN A 72 -6.55 8.29 -19.46
C ASN A 72 -5.48 8.21 -20.55
N THR A 73 -5.35 7.08 -21.19
CA THR A 73 -4.40 6.94 -22.31
C THR A 73 -5.15 6.82 -23.63
N GLY A 74 -4.43 6.95 -24.70
CA GLY A 74 -5.03 6.80 -26.02
C GLY A 74 -5.40 5.37 -26.34
N ALA A 75 -4.94 4.42 -25.55
CA ALA A 75 -5.25 3.02 -25.77
C ALA A 75 -6.52 2.57 -25.03
N GLY A 76 -7.21 3.48 -24.38
CA GLY A 76 -8.42 3.15 -23.63
C GLY A 76 -8.18 2.73 -22.20
N THR A 77 -6.95 2.78 -21.75
CA THR A 77 -6.61 2.40 -20.38
C THR A 77 -6.48 3.63 -19.50
N VAL A 78 -6.23 3.39 -18.22
CA VAL A 78 -5.94 4.46 -17.28
C VAL A 78 -4.56 4.13 -16.72
N GLN A 79 -3.68 5.11 -16.65
CA GLN A 79 -2.35 4.90 -16.10
C GLN A 79 -2.04 5.95 -15.07
N GLY A 80 -1.03 5.70 -14.26
CA GLY A 80 -0.62 6.66 -13.25
C GLY A 80 0.50 6.16 -12.38
N GLN A 81 0.67 6.88 -11.27
CA GLN A 81 1.72 6.55 -10.32
C GLN A 81 1.17 6.75 -8.91
N LEU A 82 1.58 5.88 -8.00
CA LEU A 82 1.19 5.96 -6.60
C LEU A 82 2.45 6.13 -5.77
N GLN A 83 2.42 7.01 -4.79
CA GLN A 83 3.54 7.18 -3.87
C GLN A 83 3.02 7.39 -2.46
N GLY A 84 3.64 6.74 -1.51
CA GLY A 84 3.26 6.89 -0.12
C GLY A 84 3.80 5.74 0.71
N PRO A 85 3.31 5.62 1.94
CA PRO A 85 3.71 4.52 2.80
C PRO A 85 3.35 3.19 2.13
N CYS A 86 4.24 2.24 2.20
CA CYS A 86 4.09 0.97 1.53
C CYS A 86 2.75 0.31 1.80
N GLY A 87 2.31 0.28 3.04
CA GLY A 87 1.03 -0.33 3.36
C GLY A 87 -0.14 0.33 2.67
N LYS A 88 -0.13 1.65 2.56
CA LYS A 88 -1.22 2.37 1.93
C LYS A 88 -1.17 2.22 0.42
N VAL A 89 0.03 2.19 -0.14
CA VAL A 89 0.16 1.98 -1.57
C VAL A 89 -0.38 0.60 -1.93
N LYS A 90 -0.10 -0.42 -1.09
CA LYS A 90 -0.60 -1.75 -1.37
C LYS A 90 -2.14 -1.79 -1.29
N GLU A 91 -2.74 -1.05 -0.38
CA GLU A 91 -4.18 -0.98 -0.29
C GLU A 91 -4.75 -0.36 -1.57
N MET A 92 -4.09 0.66 -2.09
CA MET A 92 -4.55 1.31 -3.30
C MET A 92 -4.39 0.39 -4.51
N GLN A 93 -3.32 -0.39 -4.54
CA GLN A 93 -3.12 -1.34 -5.62
C GLN A 93 -4.25 -2.36 -5.63
N GLU A 94 -4.68 -2.80 -4.46
CA GLU A 94 -5.75 -3.76 -4.38
C GLU A 94 -7.05 -3.13 -4.87
N TRP A 95 -7.30 -1.88 -4.53
CA TRP A 95 -8.49 -1.17 -4.97
C TRP A 95 -8.48 -1.03 -6.50
N LEU A 96 -7.34 -0.69 -7.08
CA LEU A 96 -7.23 -0.53 -8.53
C LEU A 96 -7.40 -1.86 -9.25
N LYS A 97 -7.08 -2.95 -8.59
CA LYS A 97 -7.17 -4.24 -9.19
C LYS A 97 -8.57 -4.82 -9.16
N SER A 98 -9.28 -4.60 -8.09
CA SER A 98 -10.54 -5.29 -7.86
C SER A 98 -11.77 -4.43 -7.73
N THR A 99 -11.63 -3.16 -7.42
CA THR A 99 -12.79 -2.33 -7.13
C THR A 99 -13.07 -1.27 -8.19
N GLY A 100 -12.22 -0.30 -8.28
CA GLY A 100 -12.41 0.76 -9.28
C GLY A 100 -13.64 1.62 -9.02
N SER A 101 -14.10 2.30 -10.06
CA SER A 101 -15.31 3.10 -9.94
C SER A 101 -16.54 2.20 -10.09
N PRO A 102 -17.69 2.64 -9.63
CA PRO A 102 -18.89 1.81 -9.61
C PRO A 102 -19.29 1.16 -10.94
N LYS A 103 -19.08 1.85 -12.03
CA LYS A 103 -19.47 1.29 -13.31
C LYS A 103 -18.29 0.79 -14.13
N SER A 104 -17.12 0.73 -13.52
CA SER A 104 -15.95 0.24 -14.23
C SER A 104 -15.94 -1.27 -14.25
N ARG A 105 -15.18 -1.83 -15.21
CA ARG A 105 -15.00 -3.26 -15.25
C ARG A 105 -13.53 -3.47 -15.53
N ILE A 106 -12.80 -3.92 -14.56
CA ILE A 106 -11.37 -4.07 -14.65
C ILE A 106 -11.04 -5.46 -15.15
N THR A 107 -10.33 -5.56 -16.27
CA THR A 107 -9.96 -6.85 -16.82
C THR A 107 -8.51 -7.20 -16.48
N LYS A 108 -7.68 -6.19 -16.24
CA LYS A 108 -6.29 -6.44 -15.90
C LYS A 108 -5.70 -5.21 -15.24
N ALA A 109 -4.83 -5.40 -14.29
CA ALA A 109 -4.09 -4.31 -13.65
C ALA A 109 -2.62 -4.68 -13.72
N GLU A 110 -1.80 -3.76 -14.22
CA GLU A 110 -0.36 -3.97 -14.28
C GLU A 110 0.33 -2.95 -13.41
N PHE A 111 1.26 -3.42 -12.60
CA PHE A 111 2.05 -2.55 -11.73
C PHE A 111 3.52 -2.76 -12.06
N SER A 112 4.26 -1.68 -12.12
CA SER A 112 5.67 -1.76 -12.49
C SER A 112 6.48 -0.69 -11.78
N ASN A 113 7.78 -0.78 -11.93
CA ASN A 113 8.72 0.19 -11.37
C ASN A 113 8.53 0.46 -9.88
N GLU A 114 8.24 -0.58 -9.12
CA GLU A 114 8.08 -0.41 -7.69
C GLU A 114 9.47 -0.19 -7.09
N LYS A 115 9.63 0.86 -6.32
CA LYS A 115 10.91 1.16 -5.70
C LYS A 115 10.74 1.97 -4.43
N LYS A 116 11.71 1.90 -3.57
CA LYS A 116 11.70 2.68 -2.35
C LYS A 116 12.09 4.08 -2.74
N ILE A 117 11.53 5.07 -2.09
CA ILE A 117 11.88 6.46 -2.34
C ILE A 117 12.15 7.12 -0.99
N ASP A 118 13.01 8.13 -0.98
CA ASP A 118 13.34 8.81 0.25
C ASP A 118 12.31 9.86 0.62
N SER A 119 11.63 10.41 -0.36
CA SER A 119 10.61 11.40 -0.09
C SER A 119 9.60 11.40 -1.20
N LEU A 120 8.43 11.93 -0.95
CA LEU A 120 7.38 11.98 -1.95
C LEU A 120 7.74 12.98 -3.03
N GLU A 121 7.47 12.62 -4.26
CA GLU A 121 7.78 13.49 -5.40
C GLU A 121 6.57 14.29 -5.85
N HIS A 122 5.41 14.01 -5.34
CA HIS A 122 4.19 14.74 -5.68
C HIS A 122 3.61 15.35 -4.42
N SER A 123 2.90 16.44 -4.55
CA SER A 123 2.34 17.11 -3.38
C SER A 123 0.89 16.74 -3.14
N SER A 124 0.24 16.09 -4.11
CA SER A 124 -1.14 15.70 -3.94
C SER A 124 -1.46 14.60 -4.96
N PHE A 125 -2.72 14.17 -5.02
CA PHE A 125 -3.13 13.17 -6.00
C PHE A 125 -3.91 13.91 -7.07
N ASN A 126 -3.37 13.93 -8.28
CA ASN A 126 -3.92 14.74 -9.34
C ASN A 126 -4.47 13.96 -10.51
N ILE A 127 -5.47 14.52 -11.17
CA ILE A 127 -5.99 13.99 -12.42
C ILE A 127 -5.28 14.74 -13.51
N VAL A 128 -4.61 14.03 -14.42
CA VAL A 128 -3.88 14.63 -15.51
C VAL A 128 -4.73 14.53 -16.75
N LYS A 129 -4.88 15.62 -17.46
CA LYS A 129 -5.72 15.63 -18.65
C LYS A 129 -4.95 15.48 -19.92
#